data_3a5de61b06447cdb891a890bd6587f9c
#
_entry.id   3a5de61b06447cdb891a890bd6587f9c
#
_cell.length_a   1.000
_cell.length_b   1.000
_cell.length_c   1.000
_cell.angle_alpha   90.00
_cell.angle_beta   90.00
_cell.angle_gamma   90.00
#
_symmetry.space_group_name_H-M   'P 1'
#
loop_
_entity.id
_entity.type
_entity.pdbx_description
1 polymer ?
#
loop_
_entity_poly.entity_id
_entity_poly.type
_entity_poly.pdbx_seq_one_letter_code
_entity_poly.pdbx_strand_id
1 'polypeptide(L)'
;MRNVFFLIILLFSTECLAEEIREIAITIDDLPLVGARMDTPGNRQRATERFAKIIQALTENKVPATGFIIAGSIAKGEMDFLEQFKQAGFMLGNHTYSHYNLNQTSAEKYIADVDRADKKLSLLLTEPKYFRYPYLAEGNKQKKQKVRDYLAEHQYIIAPVTVDSLDFRFNERIYRVPYRERENYIQKIKPEYLAFIWKQTLRAEKRAKGKPVKQILLIHANILNSYLLNDILKMYKEHGYTFISLTDALTNPAPAITFPAITEEKQEHTNDPLEEDLFSIWGD
;
A
#
# COMPACT_ATOMS: atom_id res chain seq x y z
N MET A 1 -2.17 -75.82 -22.41
CA MET A 1 -1.94 -74.87 -21.30
C MET A 1 -1.73 -73.51 -21.92
N ARG A 2 -2.69 -72.59 -21.74
CA ARG A 2 -2.70 -71.27 -22.40
C ARG A 2 -2.47 -70.24 -21.33
N ASN A 3 -1.26 -69.67 -21.30
CA ASN A 3 -0.88 -68.61 -20.34
C ASN A 3 -1.55 -67.28 -20.76
N VAL A 4 -2.43 -66.80 -19.91
CA VAL A 4 -3.02 -65.43 -20.04
C VAL A 4 -2.15 -64.47 -19.22
N PHE A 5 -1.43 -63.62 -19.91
CA PHE A 5 -0.70 -62.51 -19.27
C PHE A 5 -1.70 -61.39 -19.00
N PHE A 6 -1.97 -61.07 -17.73
CA PHE A 6 -2.69 -59.89 -17.31
C PHE A 6 -1.73 -58.69 -17.32
N LEU A 7 -1.90 -57.78 -18.25
CA LEU A 7 -1.21 -56.48 -18.30
C LEU A 7 -1.91 -55.50 -17.34
N ILE A 8 -1.30 -55.25 -16.17
CA ILE A 8 -1.79 -54.21 -15.24
C ILE A 8 -1.29 -52.88 -15.76
N ILE A 9 -2.19 -52.08 -16.36
CA ILE A 9 -1.94 -50.67 -16.72
C ILE A 9 -2.11 -49.82 -15.45
N LEU A 10 -1.01 -49.41 -14.84
CA LEU A 10 -1.00 -48.40 -13.80
C LEU A 10 -1.27 -47.01 -14.43
N LEU A 11 -2.50 -46.56 -14.31
CA LEU A 11 -2.88 -45.16 -14.61
C LEU A 11 -2.28 -44.27 -13.52
N PHE A 12 -1.15 -43.65 -13.80
CA PHE A 12 -0.67 -42.49 -13.03
C PHE A 12 -1.57 -41.31 -13.37
N SER A 13 -2.54 -41.00 -12.50
CA SER A 13 -3.22 -39.75 -12.50
C SER A 13 -2.21 -38.67 -12.05
N THR A 14 -1.64 -37.93 -12.99
CA THR A 14 -0.97 -36.66 -12.68
C THR A 14 -2.07 -35.67 -12.21
N GLU A 15 -2.23 -35.56 -10.91
CA GLU A 15 -2.95 -34.39 -10.37
C GLU A 15 -2.15 -33.18 -10.79
N CYS A 16 -2.65 -32.49 -11.81
CA CYS A 16 -2.22 -31.15 -12.16
C CYS A 16 -2.67 -30.24 -11.01
N LEU A 17 -1.79 -30.06 -10.01
CA LEU A 17 -1.97 -29.01 -9.01
C LEU A 17 -2.02 -27.70 -9.80
N ALA A 18 -3.21 -27.15 -9.98
CA ALA A 18 -3.35 -25.80 -10.51
C ALA A 18 -2.53 -24.89 -9.60
N GLU A 19 -1.47 -24.31 -10.14
CA GLU A 19 -0.63 -23.36 -9.41
C GLU A 19 -1.56 -22.20 -8.97
N GLU A 20 -1.65 -21.99 -7.66
CA GLU A 20 -2.55 -20.98 -7.10
C GLU A 20 -2.09 -19.61 -7.56
N ILE A 21 -2.90 -18.97 -8.41
CA ILE A 21 -2.57 -17.66 -8.97
C ILE A 21 -2.55 -16.65 -7.83
N ARG A 22 -1.36 -16.14 -7.49
CA ARG A 22 -1.15 -15.09 -6.51
C ARG A 22 -1.17 -13.74 -7.19
N GLU A 23 -2.08 -12.88 -6.79
CA GLU A 23 -2.28 -11.55 -7.40
C GLU A 23 -2.17 -10.45 -6.35
N ILE A 24 -1.52 -9.33 -6.71
CA ILE A 24 -1.32 -8.19 -5.83
C ILE A 24 -1.39 -6.86 -6.58
N ALA A 25 -2.13 -5.90 -6.02
CA ALA A 25 -2.11 -4.51 -6.45
C ALA A 25 -1.15 -3.69 -5.58
N ILE A 26 -0.41 -2.79 -6.20
CA ILE A 26 0.48 -1.85 -5.53
C ILE A 26 -0.24 -0.53 -5.31
N THR A 27 -0.32 -0.09 -4.06
CA THR A 27 -0.89 1.22 -3.71
C THR A 27 0.11 2.06 -2.91
N ILE A 28 0.16 3.36 -3.23
CA ILE A 28 1.14 4.30 -2.68
C ILE A 28 0.39 5.45 -2.05
N ASP A 29 0.45 5.56 -0.73
CA ASP A 29 -0.21 6.63 0.01
C ASP A 29 0.72 7.85 0.18
N ASP A 30 0.15 8.97 0.62
CA ASP A 30 0.83 10.23 0.92
C ASP A 30 1.55 10.88 -0.28
N LEU A 31 1.00 10.72 -1.49
CA LEU A 31 1.51 11.48 -2.62
C LEU A 31 1.35 13.00 -2.40
N PRO A 32 2.28 13.86 -2.93
CA PRO A 32 3.35 13.50 -3.88
C PRO A 32 4.59 12.87 -3.25
N LEU A 33 5.08 13.33 -2.09
CA LEU A 33 6.27 12.76 -1.44
C LEU A 33 6.30 13.02 0.07
N VAL A 34 6.47 11.97 0.85
CA VAL A 34 6.65 12.07 2.31
C VAL A 34 8.00 12.70 2.65
N GLY A 35 7.97 13.75 3.47
CA GLY A 35 9.18 14.40 4.01
C GLY A 35 10.09 15.05 2.96
N ALA A 36 9.57 15.34 1.78
CA ALA A 36 10.30 16.11 0.78
C ALA A 36 10.32 17.60 1.14
N ARG A 37 11.41 18.26 0.79
CA ARG A 37 11.53 19.72 0.87
C ARG A 37 11.75 20.27 -0.53
N MET A 38 11.04 21.37 -0.84
CA MET A 38 11.06 22.03 -2.15
C MET A 38 11.63 23.45 -2.09
N ASP A 39 12.18 23.83 -0.95
CA ASP A 39 12.58 25.19 -0.59
C ASP A 39 13.87 25.66 -1.27
N THR A 40 14.75 24.75 -1.66
CA THR A 40 16.02 25.06 -2.35
C THR A 40 16.15 24.28 -3.66
N PRO A 41 16.98 24.73 -4.63
CA PRO A 41 17.23 23.97 -5.85
C PRO A 41 17.73 22.54 -5.59
N GLY A 42 18.66 22.37 -4.63
CA GLY A 42 19.16 21.04 -4.27
C GLY A 42 18.13 20.14 -3.60
N ASN A 43 17.20 20.71 -2.82
CA ASN A 43 16.08 19.96 -2.24
C ASN A 43 15.11 19.51 -3.33
N ARG A 44 14.77 20.42 -4.26
CA ARG A 44 13.92 20.09 -5.42
C ARG A 44 14.53 18.97 -6.28
N GLN A 45 15.81 19.09 -6.62
CA GLN A 45 16.50 18.04 -7.38
C GLN A 45 16.39 16.67 -6.68
N ARG A 46 16.68 16.60 -5.37
CA ARG A 46 16.54 15.35 -4.60
C ARG A 46 15.12 14.80 -4.57
N ALA A 47 14.12 15.67 -4.45
CA ALA A 47 12.71 15.26 -4.50
C ALA A 47 12.37 14.69 -5.89
N THR A 48 12.78 15.37 -6.96
CA THR A 48 12.60 14.91 -8.34
C THR A 48 13.26 13.55 -8.58
N GLU A 49 14.51 13.38 -8.16
CA GLU A 49 15.22 12.09 -8.29
C GLU A 49 14.53 10.95 -7.52
N ARG A 50 14.05 11.22 -6.31
CA ARG A 50 13.31 10.23 -5.51
C ARG A 50 12.00 9.82 -6.17
N PHE A 51 11.24 10.79 -6.67
CA PHE A 51 9.97 10.51 -7.33
C PHE A 51 10.18 9.77 -8.66
N ALA A 52 11.18 10.18 -9.43
CA ALA A 52 11.56 9.50 -10.68
C ALA A 52 11.93 8.02 -10.44
N LYS A 53 12.65 7.70 -9.37
CA LYS A 53 12.96 6.29 -9.00
C LYS A 53 11.70 5.45 -8.73
N ILE A 54 10.67 6.02 -8.10
CA ILE A 54 9.40 5.34 -7.87
C ILE A 54 8.70 5.05 -9.20
N ILE A 55 8.56 6.07 -10.06
CA ILE A 55 7.96 5.91 -11.40
C ILE A 55 8.75 4.89 -12.22
N GLN A 56 10.08 4.99 -12.23
CA GLN A 56 10.96 4.09 -12.97
C GLN A 56 10.77 2.64 -12.52
N ALA A 57 10.77 2.36 -11.22
CA ALA A 57 10.58 1.01 -10.70
C ALA A 57 9.25 0.40 -11.15
N LEU A 58 8.16 1.17 -11.12
CA LEU A 58 6.84 0.71 -11.58
C LEU A 58 6.81 0.47 -13.10
N THR A 59 7.34 1.41 -13.86
CA THR A 59 7.31 1.38 -15.35
C THR A 59 8.17 0.25 -15.91
N GLU A 60 9.41 0.10 -15.44
CA GLU A 60 10.33 -0.96 -15.89
C GLU A 60 9.80 -2.35 -15.57
N ASN A 61 9.10 -2.50 -14.45
CA ASN A 61 8.47 -3.75 -14.07
C ASN A 61 7.07 -3.95 -14.67
N LYS A 62 6.52 -2.97 -15.40
CA LYS A 62 5.18 -2.97 -15.98
C LYS A 62 4.09 -3.23 -14.92
N VAL A 63 4.25 -2.61 -13.75
CA VAL A 63 3.36 -2.79 -12.60
C VAL A 63 2.32 -1.67 -12.58
N PRO A 64 1.02 -1.97 -12.69
CA PRO A 64 -0.01 -0.96 -12.48
C PRO A 64 -0.01 -0.52 -11.01
N ALA A 65 -0.17 0.79 -10.78
CA ALA A 65 -0.18 1.34 -9.43
C ALA A 65 -1.29 2.38 -9.26
N THR A 66 -1.74 2.55 -8.02
CA THR A 66 -2.66 3.62 -7.63
C THR A 66 -2.05 4.43 -6.50
N GLY A 67 -1.94 5.74 -6.70
CA GLY A 67 -1.43 6.68 -5.69
C GLY A 67 -2.56 7.45 -5.02
N PHE A 68 -2.50 7.65 -3.70
CA PHE A 68 -3.47 8.42 -2.93
C PHE A 68 -2.85 9.74 -2.46
N ILE A 69 -3.52 10.85 -2.80
CA ILE A 69 -2.97 12.19 -2.68
C ILE A 69 -3.50 12.90 -1.43
N ILE A 70 -2.61 13.37 -0.57
CA ILE A 70 -2.96 14.36 0.46
C ILE A 70 -2.99 15.74 -0.22
N ALA A 71 -4.17 16.24 -0.54
CA ALA A 71 -4.28 17.45 -1.34
C ALA A 71 -3.64 18.69 -0.66
N GLY A 72 -3.66 18.76 0.66
CA GLY A 72 -3.07 19.85 1.43
C GLY A 72 -1.55 19.85 1.47
N SER A 73 -0.91 18.70 1.26
CA SER A 73 0.55 18.56 1.30
C SER A 73 1.25 19.02 0.02
N ILE A 74 0.52 19.19 -1.08
CA ILE A 74 1.10 19.57 -2.37
C ILE A 74 1.77 20.92 -2.27
N ALA A 75 3.10 20.94 -2.23
CA ALA A 75 3.92 22.14 -2.23
C ALA A 75 4.10 22.72 -3.65
N LYS A 76 4.62 23.96 -3.72
CA LYS A 76 4.92 24.59 -5.00
C LYS A 76 5.93 23.75 -5.81
N GLY A 77 5.53 23.34 -7.01
CA GLY A 77 6.33 22.50 -7.91
C GLY A 77 6.15 20.99 -7.72
N GLU A 78 5.30 20.54 -6.79
CA GLU A 78 5.00 19.12 -6.62
C GLU A 78 3.80 18.66 -7.44
N MET A 79 3.03 19.59 -8.01
CA MET A 79 1.96 19.26 -8.96
C MET A 79 2.51 18.47 -10.16
N ASP A 80 3.69 18.84 -10.65
CA ASP A 80 4.38 18.20 -11.76
C ASP A 80 4.65 16.72 -11.49
N PHE A 81 4.89 16.32 -10.23
CA PHE A 81 5.07 14.91 -9.86
C PHE A 81 3.78 14.10 -10.05
N LEU A 82 2.65 14.67 -9.65
CA LEU A 82 1.34 14.01 -9.80
C LEU A 82 0.95 13.89 -11.27
N GLU A 83 1.23 14.92 -12.07
CA GLU A 83 1.04 14.87 -13.52
C GLU A 83 1.93 13.83 -14.17
N GLN A 84 3.21 13.73 -13.80
CA GLN A 84 4.12 12.68 -14.28
C GLN A 84 3.60 11.28 -13.91
N PHE A 85 3.11 11.09 -12.68
CA PHE A 85 2.54 9.83 -12.24
C PHE A 85 1.33 9.41 -13.11
N LYS A 86 0.42 10.37 -13.34
CA LYS A 86 -0.74 10.16 -14.23
C LYS A 86 -0.33 9.90 -15.68
N GLN A 87 0.64 10.65 -16.22
CA GLN A 87 1.16 10.48 -17.59
C GLN A 87 1.86 9.12 -17.78
N ALA A 88 2.46 8.57 -16.74
CA ALA A 88 3.02 7.21 -16.74
C ALA A 88 1.94 6.10 -16.75
N GLY A 89 0.65 6.47 -16.74
CA GLY A 89 -0.47 5.54 -16.81
C GLY A 89 -0.95 5.03 -15.44
N PHE A 90 -0.49 5.61 -14.35
CA PHE A 90 -0.91 5.24 -13.00
C PHE A 90 -2.14 5.99 -12.56
N MET A 91 -2.93 5.39 -11.68
CA MET A 91 -4.17 5.98 -11.17
C MET A 91 -3.90 6.87 -9.94
N LEU A 92 -4.71 7.93 -9.82
CA LEU A 92 -4.65 8.86 -8.70
C LEU A 92 -5.99 8.88 -7.96
N GLY A 93 -5.95 8.70 -6.65
CA GLY A 93 -7.08 8.72 -5.74
C GLY A 93 -6.96 9.79 -4.65
N ASN A 94 -8.04 9.99 -3.92
CA ASN A 94 -8.17 11.00 -2.87
C ASN A 94 -7.76 10.39 -1.51
N HIS A 95 -6.85 11.10 -0.80
CA HIS A 95 -6.42 10.77 0.57
C HIS A 95 -6.70 11.92 1.54
N THR A 96 -7.82 12.60 1.33
CA THR A 96 -8.26 13.81 2.03
C THR A 96 -7.37 15.04 1.79
N TYR A 97 -7.78 16.19 2.33
CA TYR A 97 -6.98 17.42 2.24
C TYR A 97 -5.93 17.52 3.34
N SER A 98 -6.32 17.27 4.59
CA SER A 98 -5.50 17.50 5.79
C SER A 98 -4.99 16.22 6.45
N HIS A 99 -5.22 15.05 5.84
CA HIS A 99 -4.84 13.76 6.39
C HIS A 99 -5.41 13.52 7.81
N TYR A 100 -6.70 13.86 8.03
CA TYR A 100 -7.33 13.69 9.34
C TYR A 100 -7.59 12.23 9.66
N ASN A 101 -7.32 11.86 10.92
CA ASN A 101 -7.73 10.57 11.48
C ASN A 101 -9.23 10.61 11.84
N LEU A 102 -10.07 9.79 11.18
CA LEU A 102 -11.51 9.76 11.44
C LEU A 102 -11.87 9.27 12.85
N ASN A 103 -11.01 8.51 13.50
CA ASN A 103 -11.21 8.14 14.90
C ASN A 103 -11.23 9.38 15.83
N GLN A 104 -10.46 10.41 15.49
CA GLN A 104 -10.24 11.62 16.27
C GLN A 104 -11.00 12.86 15.75
N THR A 105 -11.67 12.74 14.59
CA THR A 105 -12.32 13.86 13.89
C THR A 105 -13.84 13.61 13.80
N SER A 106 -14.68 14.66 13.80
CA SER A 106 -16.11 14.48 13.51
C SER A 106 -16.34 14.12 12.05
N ALA A 107 -17.43 13.39 11.77
CA ALA A 107 -17.76 12.97 10.41
C ALA A 107 -17.96 14.20 9.48
N GLU A 108 -18.59 15.27 9.98
CA GLU A 108 -18.84 16.50 9.24
C GLU A 108 -17.55 17.18 8.80
N LYS A 109 -16.60 17.34 9.74
CA LYS A 109 -15.29 17.93 9.47
C LYS A 109 -14.50 17.08 8.49
N TYR A 110 -14.58 15.76 8.65
CA TYR A 110 -13.88 14.83 7.75
C TYR A 110 -14.46 14.86 6.34
N ILE A 111 -15.79 14.88 6.18
CA ILE A 111 -16.47 15.02 4.89
C ILE A 111 -16.11 16.33 4.20
N ALA A 112 -16.11 17.44 4.94
CA ALA A 112 -15.69 18.75 4.40
C ALA A 112 -14.22 18.73 3.92
N ASP A 113 -13.37 17.95 4.58
CA ASP A 113 -11.96 17.78 4.21
C ASP A 113 -11.80 16.92 2.94
N VAL A 114 -12.62 15.89 2.78
CA VAL A 114 -12.70 15.08 1.55
C VAL A 114 -13.19 15.93 0.36
N ASP A 115 -14.26 16.70 0.54
CA ASP A 115 -14.80 17.61 -0.48
C ASP A 115 -13.77 18.67 -0.91
N ARG A 116 -13.04 19.24 0.06
CA ARG A 116 -11.97 20.17 -0.23
C ARG A 116 -10.85 19.55 -1.06
N ALA A 117 -10.50 18.30 -0.78
CA ALA A 117 -9.53 17.54 -1.57
C ALA A 117 -10.06 17.28 -2.98
N ASP A 118 -11.31 16.79 -3.11
CA ASP A 118 -11.94 16.51 -4.40
C ASP A 118 -11.89 17.73 -5.33
N LYS A 119 -12.28 18.91 -4.82
CA LYS A 119 -12.23 20.18 -5.57
C LYS A 119 -10.83 20.53 -6.02
N LYS A 120 -9.82 20.39 -5.15
CA LYS A 120 -8.43 20.70 -5.48
C LYS A 120 -7.83 19.72 -6.48
N LEU A 121 -8.23 18.45 -6.42
CA LEU A 121 -7.70 17.36 -7.23
C LEU A 121 -8.52 17.05 -8.48
N SER A 122 -9.57 17.81 -8.79
CA SER A 122 -10.57 17.49 -9.83
C SER A 122 -9.99 17.17 -11.20
N LEU A 123 -8.87 17.79 -11.60
CA LEU A 123 -8.19 17.55 -12.87
C LEU A 123 -7.18 16.36 -12.82
N LEU A 124 -6.80 15.95 -11.61
CA LEU A 124 -5.82 14.89 -11.38
C LEU A 124 -6.48 13.53 -11.14
N LEU A 125 -7.59 13.50 -10.40
CA LEU A 125 -8.28 12.25 -10.08
C LEU A 125 -8.63 11.49 -11.37
N THR A 126 -8.44 10.18 -11.31
CA THR A 126 -8.73 9.26 -12.42
C THR A 126 -10.05 8.55 -12.18
N GLU A 127 -10.66 8.03 -13.24
CA GLU A 127 -11.85 7.19 -13.14
C GLU A 127 -11.46 5.71 -13.25
N PRO A 128 -12.01 4.85 -12.37
CA PRO A 128 -12.95 5.16 -11.29
C PRO A 128 -12.29 5.96 -10.16
N LYS A 129 -13.08 6.78 -9.43
CA LYS A 129 -12.59 7.60 -8.31
C LYS A 129 -12.30 6.72 -7.09
N TYR A 130 -11.05 6.64 -6.69
CA TYR A 130 -10.63 5.91 -5.50
C TYR A 130 -10.44 6.81 -4.30
N PHE A 131 -10.83 6.29 -3.11
CA PHE A 131 -10.62 6.92 -1.82
C PHE A 131 -9.89 5.97 -0.87
N ARG A 132 -8.92 6.49 -0.12
CA ARG A 132 -8.26 5.77 0.96
C ARG A 132 -8.38 6.57 2.27
N TYR A 133 -8.82 5.91 3.33
CA TYR A 133 -8.85 6.50 4.66
C TYR A 133 -7.42 6.72 5.20
N PRO A 134 -7.04 7.96 5.60
CA PRO A 134 -5.82 8.20 6.37
C PRO A 134 -5.76 7.29 7.61
N TYR A 135 -4.56 6.78 7.91
CA TYR A 135 -4.32 5.85 9.03
C TYR A 135 -5.16 4.56 8.96
N LEU A 136 -5.79 4.24 7.83
CA LEU A 136 -6.81 3.18 7.71
C LEU A 136 -7.93 3.30 8.75
N ALA A 137 -8.16 4.51 9.28
CA ALA A 137 -9.08 4.81 10.36
C ALA A 137 -10.47 5.12 9.81
N GLU A 138 -11.42 4.21 10.01
CA GLU A 138 -12.80 4.34 9.51
C GLU A 138 -13.79 4.94 10.55
N GLY A 139 -13.31 5.30 11.75
CA GLY A 139 -14.15 5.82 12.82
C GLY A 139 -15.02 4.77 13.50
N ASN A 140 -15.87 5.21 14.42
CA ASN A 140 -16.90 4.36 15.00
C ASN A 140 -18.04 4.08 13.98
N LYS A 141 -18.98 3.20 14.33
CA LYS A 141 -20.06 2.78 13.43
C LYS A 141 -20.85 3.94 12.80
N GLN A 142 -21.14 4.99 13.59
CA GLN A 142 -21.91 6.15 13.11
C GLN A 142 -21.09 7.01 12.15
N LYS A 143 -19.85 7.35 12.50
CA LYS A 143 -18.94 8.12 11.64
C LYS A 143 -18.67 7.37 10.34
N LYS A 144 -18.39 6.07 10.45
CA LYS A 144 -18.15 5.18 9.31
C LYS A 144 -19.32 5.20 8.33
N GLN A 145 -20.56 5.02 8.84
CA GLN A 145 -21.74 5.02 7.96
C GLN A 145 -21.88 6.36 7.25
N LYS A 146 -21.84 7.48 7.98
CA LYS A 146 -22.02 8.82 7.42
C LYS A 146 -20.99 9.16 6.35
N VAL A 147 -19.70 8.82 6.58
CA VAL A 147 -18.64 9.06 5.61
C VAL A 147 -18.78 8.15 4.40
N ARG A 148 -19.17 6.88 4.58
CA ARG A 148 -19.40 5.94 3.48
C ARG A 148 -20.57 6.37 2.59
N ASP A 149 -21.65 6.87 3.18
CA ASP A 149 -22.81 7.38 2.43
C ASP A 149 -22.38 8.56 1.54
N TYR A 150 -21.61 9.52 2.10
CA TYR A 150 -21.06 10.63 1.36
C TYR A 150 -20.13 10.16 0.21
N LEU A 151 -19.21 9.23 0.49
CA LEU A 151 -18.30 8.70 -0.52
C LEU A 151 -19.04 8.00 -1.65
N ALA A 152 -20.09 7.22 -1.34
CA ALA A 152 -20.91 6.54 -2.32
C ALA A 152 -21.70 7.54 -3.20
N GLU A 153 -22.30 8.57 -2.60
CA GLU A 153 -23.01 9.64 -3.31
C GLU A 153 -22.08 10.39 -4.29
N HIS A 154 -20.78 10.52 -3.95
CA HIS A 154 -19.78 11.17 -4.79
C HIS A 154 -18.99 10.18 -5.66
N GLN A 155 -19.52 8.94 -5.83
CA GLN A 155 -18.98 7.90 -6.70
C GLN A 155 -17.56 7.43 -6.34
N TYR A 156 -17.16 7.55 -5.08
CA TYR A 156 -15.90 7.04 -4.60
C TYR A 156 -15.95 5.55 -4.29
N ILE A 157 -14.95 4.83 -4.76
CA ILE A 157 -14.69 3.44 -4.38
C ILE A 157 -13.63 3.44 -3.28
N ILE A 158 -13.97 2.89 -2.12
CA ILE A 158 -13.04 2.79 -0.99
C ILE A 158 -12.02 1.70 -1.28
N ALA A 159 -10.74 2.05 -1.24
CA ALA A 159 -9.63 1.14 -1.43
C ALA A 159 -9.16 0.58 -0.08
N PRO A 160 -9.40 -0.71 0.22
CA PRO A 160 -8.91 -1.33 1.43
C PRO A 160 -7.40 -1.64 1.33
N VAL A 161 -6.79 -2.03 2.46
CA VAL A 161 -5.44 -2.56 2.53
C VAL A 161 -5.48 -3.97 3.07
N THR A 162 -4.74 -4.89 2.47
CA THR A 162 -4.62 -6.27 2.94
C THR A 162 -3.23 -6.59 3.44
N VAL A 163 -2.21 -5.89 2.93
CA VAL A 163 -0.81 -5.98 3.35
C VAL A 163 -0.31 -4.58 3.64
N ASP A 164 0.00 -4.27 4.90
CA ASP A 164 0.63 -3.03 5.32
C ASP A 164 2.13 -3.25 5.48
N SER A 165 2.93 -2.50 4.74
CA SER A 165 4.39 -2.60 4.78
C SER A 165 4.99 -1.99 6.05
N LEU A 166 4.25 -1.17 6.79
CA LEU A 166 4.73 -0.34 7.90
C LEU A 166 6.04 0.41 7.58
N ASP A 167 6.22 0.74 6.31
CA ASP A 167 7.43 1.36 5.78
C ASP A 167 7.79 2.68 6.47
N PHE A 168 6.80 3.39 6.98
CA PHE A 168 7.01 4.63 7.73
C PHE A 168 7.90 4.41 8.98
N ARG A 169 7.79 3.27 9.67
CA ARG A 169 8.64 2.93 10.82
C ARG A 169 10.10 2.71 10.40
N PHE A 170 10.34 2.01 9.29
CA PHE A 170 11.67 1.85 8.73
C PHE A 170 12.22 3.19 8.21
N ASN A 171 11.36 3.99 7.59
CA ASN A 171 11.70 5.29 7.05
C ASN A 171 12.11 6.30 8.15
N GLU A 172 11.47 6.30 9.32
CA GLU A 172 11.87 7.08 10.48
C GLU A 172 13.32 6.79 10.93
N ARG A 173 13.73 5.52 10.89
CA ARG A 173 15.10 5.12 11.24
C ARG A 173 16.13 5.75 10.30
N ILE A 174 15.78 5.92 9.00
CA ILE A 174 16.65 6.55 8.01
C ILE A 174 16.87 8.04 8.33
N TYR A 175 15.84 8.73 8.81
CA TYR A 175 15.99 10.15 9.18
C TYR A 175 16.87 10.38 10.41
N ARG A 176 17.10 9.38 11.24
CA ARG A 176 18.06 9.43 12.38
C ARG A 176 19.51 9.29 11.95
N VAL A 177 19.75 8.90 10.69
CA VAL A 177 21.08 8.74 10.11
C VAL A 177 21.48 10.01 9.34
N PRO A 178 22.76 10.44 9.42
CA PRO A 178 23.28 11.56 8.65
C PRO A 178 22.97 11.39 7.15
N TYR A 179 22.63 12.48 6.47
CA TYR A 179 22.14 12.43 5.07
C TYR A 179 23.08 11.63 4.14
N ARG A 180 24.40 11.80 4.27
CA ARG A 180 25.40 11.12 3.43
C ARG A 180 25.47 9.61 3.63
N GLU A 181 24.97 9.10 4.75
CA GLU A 181 25.01 7.68 5.11
C GLU A 181 23.68 6.97 4.85
N ARG A 182 22.62 7.71 4.50
CA ARG A 182 21.27 7.17 4.38
C ARG A 182 21.15 6.07 3.34
N GLU A 183 21.79 6.23 2.19
CA GLU A 183 21.74 5.22 1.14
C GLU A 183 22.38 3.90 1.59
N ASN A 184 23.55 3.96 2.20
CA ASN A 184 24.22 2.79 2.77
C ASN A 184 23.36 2.14 3.87
N TYR A 185 22.74 2.97 4.72
CA TYR A 185 21.86 2.47 5.77
C TYR A 185 20.61 1.79 5.20
N ILE A 186 20.01 2.34 4.14
CA ILE A 186 18.88 1.72 3.42
C ILE A 186 19.28 0.34 2.90
N GLN A 187 20.47 0.21 2.29
CA GLN A 187 20.94 -1.10 1.81
C GLN A 187 21.18 -2.09 2.97
N LYS A 188 21.64 -1.59 4.11
CA LYS A 188 21.83 -2.42 5.31
C LYS A 188 20.51 -2.99 5.84
N ILE A 189 19.44 -2.18 5.88
CA ILE A 189 18.13 -2.60 6.41
C ILE A 189 17.23 -3.29 5.37
N LYS A 190 17.63 -3.31 4.09
CA LYS A 190 16.86 -3.92 3.00
C LYS A 190 16.41 -5.36 3.28
N PRO A 191 17.29 -6.29 3.70
CA PRO A 191 16.86 -7.68 3.95
C PRO A 191 15.79 -7.78 5.02
N GLU A 192 15.90 -6.98 6.08
CA GLU A 192 14.94 -6.91 7.17
C GLU A 192 13.57 -6.40 6.67
N TYR A 193 13.59 -5.29 5.93
CA TYR A 193 12.36 -4.71 5.41
C TYR A 193 11.64 -5.64 4.43
N LEU A 194 12.35 -6.28 3.50
CA LEU A 194 11.75 -7.24 2.57
C LEU A 194 11.18 -8.46 3.30
N ALA A 195 11.91 -9.02 4.26
CA ALA A 195 11.44 -10.13 5.09
C ALA A 195 10.18 -9.75 5.88
N PHE A 196 10.12 -8.50 6.39
CA PHE A 196 8.95 -7.99 7.08
C PHE A 196 7.72 -7.92 6.16
N ILE A 197 7.84 -7.29 4.97
CA ILE A 197 6.74 -7.23 3.99
C ILE A 197 6.27 -8.65 3.64
N TRP A 198 7.20 -9.57 3.38
CA TRP A 198 6.85 -10.96 3.07
C TRP A 198 6.08 -11.63 4.21
N LYS A 199 6.51 -11.44 5.45
CA LYS A 199 5.78 -11.95 6.63
C LYS A 199 4.35 -11.37 6.71
N GLN A 200 4.16 -10.08 6.43
CA GLN A 200 2.82 -9.47 6.39
C GLN A 200 1.96 -10.06 5.26
N THR A 201 2.55 -10.34 4.12
CA THR A 201 1.87 -10.99 2.99
C THR A 201 1.38 -12.38 3.37
N LEU A 202 2.23 -13.21 3.96
CA LEU A 202 1.84 -14.54 4.44
C LEU A 202 0.73 -14.49 5.51
N ARG A 203 0.74 -13.45 6.35
CA ARG A 203 -0.36 -13.21 7.30
C ARG A 203 -1.67 -12.87 6.59
N ALA A 204 -1.61 -12.07 5.52
CA ALA A 204 -2.77 -11.75 4.70
C ALA A 204 -3.35 -13.00 4.01
N GLU A 205 -2.50 -13.85 3.45
CA GLU A 205 -2.91 -15.15 2.90
C GLU A 205 -3.58 -16.04 3.96
N LYS A 206 -2.97 -16.13 5.15
CA LYS A 206 -3.54 -16.90 6.26
C LYS A 206 -4.94 -16.39 6.68
N ARG A 207 -5.15 -15.04 6.68
CA ARG A 207 -6.48 -14.46 6.96
C ARG A 207 -7.53 -14.86 5.92
N ALA A 208 -7.12 -15.12 4.69
CA ALA A 208 -8.01 -15.60 3.62
C ALA A 208 -8.50 -17.04 3.80
N LYS A 209 -7.91 -17.80 4.74
CA LYS A 209 -8.32 -19.20 5.07
C LYS A 209 -8.34 -20.12 3.85
N GLY A 210 -7.31 -20.05 3.02
CA GLY A 210 -7.16 -20.88 1.81
C GLY A 210 -8.11 -20.51 0.66
N LYS A 211 -8.77 -19.35 0.70
CA LYS A 211 -9.53 -18.85 -0.45
C LYS A 211 -8.60 -18.14 -1.41
N PRO A 212 -8.75 -18.31 -2.73
CA PRO A 212 -8.03 -17.52 -3.70
C PRO A 212 -8.49 -16.06 -3.57
N VAL A 213 -7.62 -15.18 -3.14
CA VAL A 213 -7.91 -13.76 -2.91
C VAL A 213 -6.82 -12.88 -3.49
N LYS A 214 -7.18 -11.64 -3.81
CA LYS A 214 -6.25 -10.65 -4.35
C LYS A 214 -5.74 -9.75 -3.24
N GLN A 215 -4.43 -9.52 -3.21
CA GLN A 215 -3.80 -8.68 -2.20
C GLN A 215 -3.74 -7.22 -2.65
N ILE A 216 -3.71 -6.31 -1.67
CA ILE A 216 -3.54 -4.86 -1.88
C ILE A 216 -2.45 -4.41 -0.92
N LEU A 217 -1.26 -4.12 -1.46
CA LEU A 217 -0.11 -3.64 -0.70
C LEU A 217 -0.21 -2.13 -0.50
N LEU A 218 -0.01 -1.70 0.74
CA LEU A 218 0.22 -0.30 1.11
C LEU A 218 1.71 -0.04 1.30
N ILE A 219 2.22 0.93 0.57
CA ILE A 219 3.51 1.61 0.81
C ILE A 219 3.29 3.12 0.76
N HIS A 220 4.28 3.92 1.16
CA HIS A 220 4.23 5.39 1.03
C HIS A 220 5.31 5.89 0.05
N ALA A 221 5.07 7.08 -0.51
CA ALA A 221 6.04 7.76 -1.38
C ALA A 221 7.17 8.40 -0.55
N ASN A 222 7.95 7.59 0.15
CA ASN A 222 9.01 8.01 1.07
C ASN A 222 10.43 7.70 0.54
N ILE A 223 11.46 8.08 1.30
CA ILE A 223 12.86 7.84 0.88
C ILE A 223 13.19 6.35 0.82
N LEU A 224 12.68 5.52 1.73
CA LEU A 224 12.93 4.08 1.73
C LEU A 224 12.45 3.44 0.42
N ASN A 225 11.20 3.69 0.05
CA ASN A 225 10.60 3.11 -1.15
C ASN A 225 11.14 3.72 -2.45
N SER A 226 11.67 4.95 -2.44
CA SER A 226 12.38 5.48 -3.60
C SER A 226 13.66 4.69 -3.94
N TYR A 227 14.22 3.95 -2.99
CA TYR A 227 15.38 3.08 -3.20
C TYR A 227 15.03 1.60 -3.31
N LEU A 228 14.00 1.12 -2.60
CA LEU A 228 13.74 -0.31 -2.45
C LEU A 228 12.48 -0.82 -3.18
N LEU A 229 11.71 0.04 -3.86
CA LEU A 229 10.50 -0.42 -4.56
C LEU A 229 10.82 -1.50 -5.59
N ASN A 230 11.90 -1.35 -6.36
CA ASN A 230 12.29 -2.38 -7.32
C ASN A 230 12.62 -3.73 -6.64
N ASP A 231 13.26 -3.70 -5.47
CA ASP A 231 13.53 -4.93 -4.69
C ASP A 231 12.24 -5.56 -4.16
N ILE A 232 11.26 -4.75 -3.73
CA ILE A 232 9.93 -5.22 -3.30
C ILE A 232 9.22 -5.93 -4.47
N LEU A 233 9.20 -5.30 -5.64
CA LEU A 233 8.57 -5.87 -6.83
C LEU A 233 9.24 -7.18 -7.26
N LYS A 234 10.57 -7.22 -7.22
CA LYS A 234 11.34 -8.42 -7.50
C LYS A 234 11.00 -9.55 -6.52
N MET A 235 10.97 -9.26 -5.21
CA MET A 235 10.59 -10.22 -4.18
C MET A 235 9.21 -10.84 -4.47
N TYR A 236 8.20 -10.04 -4.81
CA TYR A 236 6.87 -10.56 -5.13
C TYR A 236 6.87 -11.46 -6.38
N LYS A 237 7.61 -11.07 -7.44
CA LYS A 237 7.76 -11.92 -8.63
C LYS A 237 8.41 -13.26 -8.30
N GLU A 238 9.47 -13.25 -7.49
CA GLU A 238 10.18 -14.46 -7.06
C GLU A 238 9.29 -15.40 -6.23
N HIS A 239 8.27 -14.86 -5.55
CA HIS A 239 7.27 -15.65 -4.82
C HIS A 239 6.01 -15.95 -5.64
N GLY A 240 6.06 -15.82 -6.97
CA GLY A 240 4.98 -16.21 -7.88
C GLY A 240 3.80 -15.24 -7.93
N TYR A 241 3.96 -13.99 -7.47
CA TYR A 241 2.90 -12.99 -7.58
C TYR A 241 2.86 -12.34 -8.95
N THR A 242 1.64 -12.17 -9.47
CA THR A 242 1.33 -11.32 -10.62
C THR A 242 0.81 -9.96 -10.14
N PHE A 243 1.32 -8.88 -10.74
CA PHE A 243 0.83 -7.53 -10.45
C PHE A 243 -0.41 -7.23 -11.25
N ILE A 244 -1.45 -6.77 -10.54
CA ILE A 244 -2.75 -6.41 -11.12
C ILE A 244 -3.13 -4.98 -10.75
N SER A 245 -4.10 -4.41 -11.46
CA SER A 245 -4.66 -3.10 -11.10
C SER A 245 -5.44 -3.15 -9.78
N LEU A 246 -5.61 -1.98 -9.13
CA LEU A 246 -6.49 -1.89 -7.97
C LEU A 246 -7.93 -2.26 -8.33
N THR A 247 -8.39 -1.91 -9.53
CA THR A 247 -9.72 -2.32 -10.05
C THR A 247 -9.88 -3.83 -10.03
N ASP A 248 -8.89 -4.56 -10.56
CA ASP A 248 -8.92 -6.03 -10.58
C ASP A 248 -8.83 -6.60 -9.17
N ALA A 249 -8.00 -6.02 -8.30
CA ALA A 249 -7.87 -6.48 -6.92
C ALA A 249 -9.18 -6.36 -6.13
N LEU A 250 -9.97 -5.33 -6.40
CA LEU A 250 -11.26 -5.09 -5.73
C LEU A 250 -12.37 -6.06 -6.14
N THR A 251 -12.20 -6.86 -7.18
CA THR A 251 -13.18 -7.88 -7.55
C THR A 251 -13.27 -9.03 -6.55
N ASN A 252 -12.16 -9.36 -5.89
CA ASN A 252 -12.11 -10.39 -4.84
C ASN A 252 -10.95 -10.13 -3.86
N PRO A 253 -11.00 -9.02 -3.08
CA PRO A 253 -9.92 -8.65 -2.19
C PRO A 253 -9.79 -9.63 -1.01
N ALA A 254 -8.57 -9.82 -0.53
CA ALA A 254 -8.33 -10.46 0.76
C ALA A 254 -9.00 -9.67 1.91
N PRO A 255 -9.21 -10.29 3.09
CA PRO A 255 -9.72 -9.56 4.25
C PRO A 255 -8.84 -8.33 4.56
N ALA A 256 -9.47 -7.16 4.61
CA ALA A 256 -8.79 -5.90 4.87
C ALA A 256 -8.22 -5.84 6.30
N ILE A 257 -7.15 -5.10 6.47
CA ILE A 257 -6.68 -4.67 7.80
C ILE A 257 -7.64 -3.60 8.28
N THR A 258 -8.11 -3.75 9.51
CA THR A 258 -8.97 -2.75 10.17
C THR A 258 -8.37 -2.43 11.52
N PHE A 259 -8.25 -1.14 11.82
CA PHE A 259 -7.88 -0.68 13.15
C PHE A 259 -9.17 -0.30 13.90
N PRO A 260 -9.45 -0.93 15.05
CA PRO A 260 -10.62 -0.58 15.83
C PRO A 260 -10.54 0.89 16.27
N ALA A 261 -11.68 1.56 16.34
CA ALA A 261 -11.75 2.88 16.97
C ALA A 261 -11.26 2.76 18.42
N ILE A 262 -10.28 3.58 18.79
CA ILE A 262 -9.83 3.67 20.19
C ILE A 262 -11.01 4.18 20.99
N THR A 263 -11.60 3.34 21.83
CA THR A 263 -12.56 3.80 22.85
C THR A 263 -11.75 4.46 23.97
N GLU A 264 -12.21 5.60 24.48
CA GLU A 264 -11.53 6.41 25.50
C GLU A 264 -11.17 5.64 26.79
N GLU A 265 -11.70 4.43 26.99
CA GLU A 265 -11.45 3.57 28.14
C GLU A 265 -10.16 2.72 28.07
N LYS A 266 -9.41 2.73 26.96
CA LYS A 266 -8.17 1.95 26.82
C LYS A 266 -6.98 2.83 26.45
N GLN A 267 -6.64 3.80 27.29
CA GLN A 267 -5.31 4.43 27.30
C GLN A 267 -4.30 3.67 28.19
N GLU A 268 -4.64 2.50 28.71
CA GLU A 268 -3.66 1.62 29.35
C GLU A 268 -3.10 0.66 28.29
N HIS A 269 -1.82 0.85 27.97
CA HIS A 269 -0.91 -0.06 27.27
C HIS A 269 -1.58 -1.17 26.45
N THR A 270 -2.14 -0.86 25.29
CA THR A 270 -2.37 -1.89 24.29
C THR A 270 -1.04 -2.18 23.65
N ASN A 271 -0.39 -3.27 24.05
CA ASN A 271 0.60 -3.93 23.24
C ASN A 271 -0.08 -4.22 21.90
N ASP A 272 0.18 -3.37 20.89
CA ASP A 272 -0.24 -3.63 19.52
C ASP A 272 0.37 -4.98 19.13
N PRO A 273 -0.42 -6.00 18.72
CA PRO A 273 0.15 -7.27 18.25
C PRO A 273 1.18 -7.11 17.14
N LEU A 274 1.15 -5.95 16.45
CA LEU A 274 2.16 -5.56 15.45
C LEU A 274 3.44 -5.01 16.12
N GLU A 275 3.38 -4.51 17.37
CA GLU A 275 4.56 -4.10 18.12
C GLU A 275 5.33 -5.29 18.69
N GLU A 276 4.65 -6.29 19.26
CA GLU A 276 5.32 -7.51 19.74
C GLU A 276 6.11 -8.21 18.64
N ASP A 277 5.61 -8.20 17.41
CA ASP A 277 6.30 -8.79 16.28
C ASP A 277 7.53 -8.01 15.80
N LEU A 278 7.54 -6.68 15.97
CA LEU A 278 8.74 -5.87 15.69
C LEU A 278 9.80 -6.06 16.77
N PHE A 279 9.38 -6.13 18.04
CA PHE A 279 10.31 -6.37 19.16
C PHE A 279 10.82 -7.82 19.21
N SER A 280 10.04 -8.82 18.79
CA SER A 280 10.51 -10.22 18.73
C SER A 280 11.57 -10.46 17.62
N ILE A 281 11.68 -9.56 16.67
CA ILE A 281 12.73 -9.59 15.64
C ILE A 281 14.03 -8.91 16.16
N TRP A 282 13.96 -8.13 17.26
CA TRP A 282 15.04 -7.32 17.80
C TRP A 282 15.61 -7.81 19.13
N GLY A 283 15.04 -8.85 19.73
CA GLY A 283 15.57 -9.50 20.91
C GLY A 283 16.51 -10.61 20.51
N ASP A 284 17.77 -10.23 20.29
CA ASP A 284 19.03 -10.88 20.68
C ASP A 284 20.22 -10.07 20.16
#